data_4cf890dfd249be040544e4a16814c014
#
_entry.id   4cf890dfd249be040544e4a16814c014
#
_cell.length_a   1.000
_cell.length_b   1.000
_cell.length_c   1.000
_cell.angle_alpha   90.00
_cell.angle_beta   90.00
_cell.angle_gamma   90.00
#
_symmetry.space_group_name_H-M   'P 1'
#
loop_
_entity.id
_entity.type
_entity.pdbx_description
1 polymer ?
#
loop_
_entity_poly.entity_id
_entity_poly.type
_entity_poly.pdbx_seq_one_letter_code
_entity_poly.pdbx_strand_id
1 'polypeptide(L)'
;MSDSANRAFDRLQQEFYHAWFRFHPEEAASVGLEEYAGLLRTFNDDDIGALTSLDQKMHSALDEIDEDELDQDRYIDYQLLKSAVSVECHDLQELDWRYRNPLAYVPVQAVYQLLIHPVPDVQKAIKQRLQAIPEYLRGARTLLSLMPERVVPVWLQSAILQSEIGAGFIRNLGRHPLITEKFTNPARLQSLFDDASHALDEFAHFLQQDIAHKAAGDFAVGEDRFNRLLVENHFLDVDANEMLAFGEKLFAETESELKAQAESMESGADISALLEKIRKKHPEPDRLLDTYRQRMREAHKWLQKHELV
;
A
#
# COMPACT_ATOMS: atom_id res chain seq x y z
N MET A 1 18.89 8.86 31.33
CA MET A 1 18.79 8.57 29.89
C MET A 1 20.17 8.70 29.29
N SER A 2 20.69 7.65 28.72
CA SER A 2 22.08 7.61 28.23
C SER A 2 22.12 8.18 26.80
N ASP A 3 22.83 9.31 26.61
CA ASP A 3 23.12 9.85 25.27
C ASP A 3 23.88 8.83 24.39
N SER A 4 24.42 7.77 24.98
CA SER A 4 25.08 6.64 24.31
C SER A 4 24.06 5.70 23.65
N ALA A 5 22.97 5.30 24.32
CA ALA A 5 21.94 4.42 23.79
C ALA A 5 21.21 5.10 22.64
N ASN A 6 20.79 6.37 22.80
CA ASN A 6 20.17 7.16 21.75
C ASN A 6 21.03 7.22 20.48
N ARG A 7 22.35 7.50 20.62
CA ARG A 7 23.25 7.54 19.45
C ARG A 7 23.49 6.16 18.83
N ALA A 8 23.48 5.11 19.62
CA ALA A 8 23.61 3.75 19.10
C ALA A 8 22.40 3.38 18.26
N PHE A 9 21.20 3.67 18.77
CA PHE A 9 19.95 3.45 18.04
C PHE A 9 19.87 4.29 16.76
N ASP A 10 20.14 5.60 16.81
CA ASP A 10 20.12 6.48 15.63
C ASP A 10 21.01 5.96 14.50
N ARG A 11 22.22 5.48 14.84
CA ARG A 11 23.15 4.90 13.86
C ARG A 11 22.60 3.62 13.26
N LEU A 12 22.11 2.72 14.11
CA LEU A 12 21.56 1.43 13.69
C LEU A 12 20.35 1.63 12.73
N GLN A 13 19.45 2.53 13.09
CA GLN A 13 18.29 2.89 12.26
C GLN A 13 18.72 3.44 10.90
N GLN A 14 19.69 4.37 10.87
CA GLN A 14 20.19 4.95 9.61
C GLN A 14 20.84 3.89 8.71
N GLU A 15 21.68 3.02 9.27
CA GLU A 15 22.36 1.95 8.53
C GLU A 15 21.33 0.96 7.97
N PHE A 16 20.31 0.60 8.75
CA PHE A 16 19.26 -0.28 8.32
C PHE A 16 18.47 0.32 7.16
N TYR A 17 17.91 1.52 7.29
CA TYR A 17 17.09 2.13 6.23
C TYR A 17 17.89 2.40 4.96
N HIS A 18 19.17 2.77 5.07
CA HIS A 18 20.04 2.91 3.90
C HIS A 18 20.15 1.60 3.11
N ALA A 19 20.24 0.44 3.79
CA ALA A 19 20.27 -0.86 3.14
C ALA A 19 18.87 -1.32 2.67
N TRP A 20 17.83 -1.07 3.48
CA TRP A 20 16.45 -1.51 3.25
C TRP A 20 15.81 -0.85 2.03
N PHE A 21 16.07 0.43 1.80
CA PHE A 21 15.54 1.18 0.65
C PHE A 21 15.98 0.62 -0.72
N ARG A 22 17.04 -0.15 -0.77
CA ARG A 22 17.44 -0.88 -1.98
C ARG A 22 16.38 -1.90 -2.41
N PHE A 23 15.70 -2.51 -1.45
CA PHE A 23 14.67 -3.51 -1.66
C PHE A 23 13.26 -2.90 -1.75
N HIS A 24 13.10 -1.68 -1.26
CA HIS A 24 11.85 -0.92 -1.21
C HIS A 24 11.97 0.45 -1.90
N PRO A 25 12.24 0.47 -3.21
CA PRO A 25 12.53 1.71 -3.94
C PRO A 25 11.32 2.65 -4.06
N GLU A 26 10.10 2.12 -3.99
CA GLU A 26 8.88 2.93 -4.00
C GLU A 26 8.75 3.73 -2.70
N GLU A 27 9.01 3.10 -1.57
CA GLU A 27 9.04 3.72 -0.25
C GLU A 27 10.17 4.76 -0.16
N ALA A 28 11.36 4.42 -0.66
CA ALA A 28 12.48 5.35 -0.74
C ALA A 28 12.11 6.62 -1.54
N ALA A 29 11.47 6.46 -2.69
CA ALA A 29 11.00 7.57 -3.50
C ALA A 29 9.93 8.41 -2.78
N SER A 30 9.05 7.79 -1.98
CA SER A 30 7.99 8.48 -1.24
C SER A 30 8.54 9.39 -0.14
N VAL A 31 9.71 9.06 0.43
CA VAL A 31 10.42 9.90 1.41
C VAL A 31 11.46 10.83 0.78
N GLY A 32 11.52 10.91 -0.56
CA GLY A 32 12.32 11.87 -1.30
C GLY A 32 13.73 11.41 -1.68
N LEU A 33 14.04 10.12 -1.60
CA LEU A 33 15.32 9.55 -2.05
C LEU A 33 15.28 9.33 -3.56
N GLU A 34 15.87 10.27 -4.30
CA GLU A 34 15.78 10.35 -5.76
C GLU A 34 16.48 9.20 -6.49
N GLU A 35 17.55 8.66 -5.94
CA GLU A 35 18.32 7.57 -6.54
C GLU A 35 17.50 6.30 -6.77
N TYR A 36 16.44 6.09 -6.00
CA TYR A 36 15.54 4.94 -6.13
C TYR A 36 14.29 5.21 -6.99
N ALA A 37 14.03 6.47 -7.33
CA ALA A 37 12.76 6.89 -7.92
C ALA A 37 12.42 6.20 -9.27
N GLY A 38 13.44 5.76 -10.01
CA GLY A 38 13.26 5.05 -11.28
C GLY A 38 13.14 3.52 -11.15
N LEU A 39 13.30 2.97 -9.95
CA LEU A 39 13.32 1.53 -9.72
C LEU A 39 11.94 0.99 -9.38
N LEU A 40 11.75 -0.32 -9.59
CA LEU A 40 10.65 -1.13 -9.09
C LEU A 40 11.17 -2.13 -8.06
N ARG A 41 10.30 -2.54 -7.14
CA ARG A 41 10.62 -3.51 -6.10
C ARG A 41 11.19 -4.80 -6.69
N THR A 42 12.22 -5.33 -6.05
CA THR A 42 12.81 -6.62 -6.44
C THR A 42 12.05 -7.80 -5.84
N PHE A 43 12.16 -8.98 -6.48
CA PHE A 43 11.53 -10.21 -6.00
C PHE A 43 12.30 -11.49 -6.37
N ASN A 44 13.55 -11.37 -6.86
CA ASN A 44 14.39 -12.52 -7.10
C ASN A 44 14.89 -13.15 -5.80
N ASP A 45 15.30 -14.41 -5.84
CA ASP A 45 15.67 -15.17 -4.65
C ASP A 45 16.88 -14.57 -3.90
N ASP A 46 17.87 -14.06 -4.63
CA ASP A 46 19.06 -13.47 -4.02
C ASP A 46 18.71 -12.19 -3.24
N ASP A 47 17.89 -11.32 -3.82
CA ASP A 47 17.48 -10.07 -3.15
C ASP A 47 16.54 -10.35 -1.96
N ILE A 48 15.60 -11.29 -2.09
CA ILE A 48 14.72 -11.70 -0.98
C ILE A 48 15.54 -12.35 0.14
N GLY A 49 16.50 -13.21 -0.18
CA GLY A 49 17.43 -13.79 0.80
C GLY A 49 18.28 -12.72 1.51
N ALA A 50 18.73 -11.71 0.76
CA ALA A 50 19.50 -10.58 1.33
C ALA A 50 18.63 -9.69 2.23
N LEU A 51 17.37 -9.40 1.84
CA LEU A 51 16.41 -8.67 2.66
C LEU A 51 16.10 -9.42 3.96
N THR A 52 15.76 -10.71 3.86
CA THR A 52 15.53 -11.56 5.04
C THR A 52 16.73 -11.54 6.01
N SER A 53 17.96 -11.61 5.46
CA SER A 53 19.17 -11.56 6.26
C SER A 53 19.39 -10.18 6.89
N LEU A 54 19.00 -9.11 6.22
CA LEU A 54 19.04 -7.74 6.76
C LEU A 54 18.09 -7.60 7.95
N ASP A 55 16.84 -8.08 7.81
CA ASP A 55 15.81 -8.05 8.86
C ASP A 55 16.25 -8.85 10.10
N GLN A 56 16.77 -10.08 9.90
CA GLN A 56 17.25 -10.90 11.00
C GLN A 56 18.40 -10.24 11.76
N LYS A 57 19.35 -9.61 11.05
CA LYS A 57 20.45 -8.88 11.67
C LYS A 57 19.94 -7.66 12.42
N MET A 58 18.97 -6.94 11.84
CA MET A 58 18.38 -5.77 12.51
C MET A 58 17.65 -6.17 13.78
N HIS A 59 16.82 -7.23 13.71
CA HIS A 59 16.12 -7.75 14.87
C HIS A 59 17.10 -8.10 16.01
N SER A 60 18.16 -8.84 15.70
CA SER A 60 19.20 -9.19 16.69
C SER A 60 19.91 -7.97 17.25
N ALA A 61 20.18 -6.96 16.42
CA ALA A 61 20.86 -5.75 16.88
C ALA A 61 19.96 -4.85 17.76
N LEU A 62 18.64 -4.87 17.50
CA LEU A 62 17.66 -4.18 18.35
C LEU A 62 17.58 -4.84 19.74
N ASP A 63 17.67 -6.17 19.83
CA ASP A 63 17.66 -6.88 21.11
C ASP A 63 18.90 -6.59 21.97
N GLU A 64 19.99 -6.04 21.41
CA GLU A 64 21.18 -5.58 22.16
C GLU A 64 21.01 -4.16 22.73
N ILE A 65 19.98 -3.42 22.35
CA ILE A 65 19.72 -2.06 22.85
C ILE A 65 18.88 -2.15 24.11
N ASP A 66 19.33 -1.48 25.17
CA ASP A 66 18.54 -1.27 26.38
C ASP A 66 17.48 -0.19 26.11
N GLU A 67 16.25 -0.63 25.90
CA GLU A 67 15.11 0.25 25.54
C GLU A 67 14.76 1.23 26.69
N ASP A 68 15.03 0.87 27.95
CA ASP A 68 14.78 1.73 29.12
C ASP A 68 15.73 2.94 29.16
N GLU A 69 16.87 2.88 28.47
CA GLU A 69 17.82 3.99 28.32
C GLU A 69 17.48 4.96 27.19
N LEU A 70 16.53 4.63 26.31
CA LEU A 70 16.09 5.50 25.22
C LEU A 70 15.22 6.65 25.73
N ASP A 71 15.29 7.81 25.06
CA ASP A 71 14.30 8.84 25.28
C ASP A 71 12.95 8.45 24.65
N GLN A 72 11.89 9.19 24.96
CA GLN A 72 10.52 8.84 24.57
C GLN A 72 10.35 8.72 23.05
N ASP A 73 10.94 9.62 22.27
CA ASP A 73 10.77 9.61 20.81
C ASP A 73 11.50 8.40 20.22
N ARG A 74 12.72 8.12 20.66
CA ARG A 74 13.49 6.96 20.21
C ARG A 74 12.92 5.64 20.69
N TYR A 75 12.31 5.59 21.86
CA TYR A 75 11.59 4.42 22.34
C TYR A 75 10.42 4.08 21.40
N ILE A 76 9.65 5.08 20.98
CA ILE A 76 8.55 4.88 20.00
C ILE A 76 9.10 4.36 18.68
N ASP A 77 10.14 5.00 18.13
CA ASP A 77 10.78 4.58 16.88
C ASP A 77 11.36 3.17 16.99
N TYR A 78 11.96 2.81 18.14
CA TYR A 78 12.49 1.47 18.42
C TYR A 78 11.36 0.42 18.36
N GLN A 79 10.24 0.66 19.04
CA GLN A 79 9.10 -0.26 19.03
C GLN A 79 8.53 -0.43 17.63
N LEU A 80 8.37 0.66 16.88
CA LEU A 80 7.86 0.62 15.51
C LEU A 80 8.82 -0.13 14.58
N LEU A 81 10.11 0.10 14.68
CA LEU A 81 11.13 -0.56 13.86
C LEU A 81 11.23 -2.05 14.19
N LYS A 82 11.22 -2.41 15.47
CA LYS A 82 11.22 -3.80 15.93
C LYS A 82 10.01 -4.56 15.39
N SER A 83 8.84 -3.94 15.47
CA SER A 83 7.59 -4.45 14.88
C SER A 83 7.72 -4.66 13.37
N ALA A 84 8.11 -3.62 12.64
CA ALA A 84 8.19 -3.67 11.17
C ALA A 84 9.14 -4.77 10.69
N VAL A 85 10.31 -4.87 11.29
CA VAL A 85 11.35 -5.89 10.97
C VAL A 85 10.84 -7.30 11.29
N SER A 86 10.20 -7.50 12.45
CA SER A 86 9.62 -8.80 12.84
C SER A 86 8.56 -9.24 11.84
N VAL A 87 7.61 -8.36 11.52
CA VAL A 87 6.50 -8.66 10.59
C VAL A 87 7.04 -8.97 9.19
N GLU A 88 7.96 -8.15 8.65
CA GLU A 88 8.52 -8.37 7.31
C GLU A 88 9.30 -9.68 7.25
N CYS A 89 10.13 -9.97 8.24
CA CYS A 89 10.89 -11.22 8.31
C CYS A 89 9.96 -12.45 8.30
N HIS A 90 8.91 -12.44 9.09
CA HIS A 90 7.91 -13.53 9.11
C HIS A 90 7.15 -13.64 7.79
N ASP A 91 6.79 -12.51 7.17
CA ASP A 91 6.09 -12.49 5.88
C ASP A 91 6.94 -13.09 4.75
N LEU A 92 8.23 -12.82 4.77
CA LEU A 92 9.16 -13.37 3.78
C LEU A 92 9.42 -14.86 4.00
N GLN A 93 9.56 -15.31 5.25
CA GLN A 93 9.94 -16.69 5.57
C GLN A 93 8.75 -17.66 5.58
N GLU A 94 7.62 -17.25 6.15
CA GLU A 94 6.48 -18.15 6.38
C GLU A 94 5.48 -18.13 5.22
N LEU A 95 5.18 -16.93 4.71
CA LEU A 95 4.13 -16.77 3.70
C LEU A 95 4.68 -16.77 2.29
N ASP A 96 5.81 -16.14 2.08
CA ASP A 96 6.39 -15.85 0.78
C ASP A 96 5.33 -15.30 -0.21
N TRP A 97 5.05 -14.01 -0.07
CA TRP A 97 4.03 -13.30 -0.83
C TRP A 97 4.18 -13.47 -2.36
N ARG A 98 5.38 -13.77 -2.84
CA ARG A 98 5.71 -13.88 -4.27
C ARG A 98 4.90 -14.95 -4.99
N TYR A 99 4.53 -16.01 -4.30
CA TYR A 99 3.74 -17.12 -4.85
C TYR A 99 2.24 -17.01 -4.53
N ARG A 100 1.85 -16.07 -3.67
CA ARG A 100 0.48 -15.98 -3.14
C ARG A 100 -0.28 -14.74 -3.61
N ASN A 101 0.43 -13.62 -3.74
CA ASN A 101 -0.19 -12.31 -3.95
C ASN A 101 0.18 -11.70 -5.30
N PRO A 102 -0.54 -12.00 -6.38
CA PRO A 102 -0.27 -11.42 -7.70
C PRO A 102 -0.50 -9.91 -7.75
N LEU A 103 -1.31 -9.34 -6.82
CA LEU A 103 -1.54 -7.91 -6.74
C LEU A 103 -0.26 -7.14 -6.39
N ALA A 104 0.64 -7.73 -5.59
CA ALA A 104 1.92 -7.11 -5.24
C ALA A 104 2.86 -6.87 -6.44
N TYR A 105 2.60 -7.52 -7.57
CA TYR A 105 3.35 -7.32 -8.81
C TYR A 105 2.78 -6.22 -9.72
N VAL A 106 1.63 -5.63 -9.40
CA VAL A 106 1.02 -4.60 -10.27
C VAL A 106 1.67 -3.24 -10.02
N PRO A 107 2.56 -2.73 -10.92
CA PRO A 107 3.44 -1.59 -10.63
C PRO A 107 2.78 -0.23 -10.91
N VAL A 108 1.46 -0.20 -11.05
CA VAL A 108 0.71 1.03 -11.43
C VAL A 108 0.84 2.11 -10.38
N GLN A 109 0.75 1.72 -9.10
CA GLN A 109 0.89 2.66 -7.98
C GLN A 109 2.29 3.30 -7.96
N ALA A 110 3.34 2.55 -8.29
CA ALA A 110 4.70 3.07 -8.39
C ALA A 110 4.82 4.21 -9.41
N VAL A 111 4.14 4.09 -10.56
CA VAL A 111 4.10 5.16 -11.57
C VAL A 111 3.25 6.34 -11.10
N TYR A 112 2.07 6.05 -10.50
CA TYR A 112 1.14 7.07 -10.03
C TYR A 112 1.75 7.95 -8.93
N GLN A 113 2.50 7.39 -7.99
CA GLN A 113 3.18 8.14 -6.94
C GLN A 113 4.10 9.24 -7.48
N LEU A 114 4.82 9.01 -8.59
CA LEU A 114 5.66 10.02 -9.20
C LEU A 114 4.87 11.21 -9.81
N LEU A 115 3.57 11.05 -10.03
CA LEU A 115 2.70 12.13 -10.51
C LEU A 115 2.20 13.02 -9.38
N ILE A 116 1.97 12.46 -8.20
CA ILE A 116 1.44 13.17 -7.03
C ILE A 116 2.56 13.69 -6.12
N HIS A 117 3.69 12.98 -6.07
CA HIS A 117 4.89 13.36 -5.32
C HIS A 117 6.10 13.36 -6.28
N PRO A 118 6.19 14.36 -7.17
CA PRO A 118 7.23 14.38 -8.18
C PRO A 118 8.62 14.61 -7.56
N VAL A 119 9.56 13.74 -7.90
CA VAL A 119 10.97 13.93 -7.60
C VAL A 119 11.60 14.95 -8.56
N PRO A 120 12.77 15.57 -8.25
CA PRO A 120 13.40 16.55 -9.11
C PRO A 120 13.59 16.09 -10.56
N ASP A 121 14.14 14.90 -10.81
CA ASP A 121 14.20 14.32 -12.16
C ASP A 121 13.07 13.32 -12.43
N VAL A 122 11.84 13.79 -12.31
CA VAL A 122 10.63 12.97 -12.53
C VAL A 122 10.56 12.39 -13.95
N GLN A 123 11.13 13.08 -14.95
CA GLN A 123 11.17 12.59 -16.32
C GLN A 123 11.98 11.30 -16.44
N LYS A 124 13.16 11.27 -15.82
CA LYS A 124 14.03 10.09 -15.79
C LYS A 124 13.34 8.95 -15.03
N ALA A 125 12.82 9.24 -13.86
CA ALA A 125 12.15 8.24 -13.01
C ALA A 125 10.96 7.58 -13.71
N ILE A 126 10.06 8.36 -14.33
CA ILE A 126 8.91 7.81 -15.06
C ILE A 126 9.38 6.94 -16.25
N LYS A 127 10.35 7.40 -17.02
CA LYS A 127 10.90 6.60 -18.14
C LYS A 127 11.46 5.29 -17.67
N GLN A 128 12.27 5.28 -16.60
CA GLN A 128 12.90 4.08 -16.08
C GLN A 128 11.84 3.08 -15.58
N ARG A 129 10.83 3.52 -14.81
CA ARG A 129 9.75 2.64 -14.36
C ARG A 129 8.96 2.05 -15.52
N LEU A 130 8.56 2.87 -16.51
CA LEU A 130 7.83 2.38 -17.68
C LEU A 130 8.66 1.36 -18.47
N GLN A 131 9.96 1.61 -18.66
CA GLN A 131 10.86 0.67 -19.34
C GLN A 131 11.03 -0.67 -18.60
N ALA A 132 10.98 -0.65 -17.27
CA ALA A 132 11.13 -1.84 -16.45
C ALA A 132 9.88 -2.73 -16.41
N ILE A 133 8.66 -2.16 -16.58
CA ILE A 133 7.39 -2.88 -16.41
C ILE A 133 7.30 -4.18 -17.25
N PRO A 134 7.65 -4.22 -18.55
CA PRO A 134 7.51 -5.44 -19.34
C PRO A 134 8.34 -6.63 -18.81
N GLU A 135 9.60 -6.37 -18.45
CA GLU A 135 10.48 -7.42 -17.91
C GLU A 135 10.06 -7.81 -16.48
N TYR A 136 9.71 -6.85 -15.67
CA TYR A 136 9.20 -7.03 -14.31
C TYR A 136 7.99 -7.97 -14.29
N LEU A 137 6.98 -7.71 -15.12
CA LEU A 137 5.78 -8.54 -15.19
C LEU A 137 6.06 -9.91 -15.83
N ARG A 138 7.04 -10.03 -16.73
CA ARG A 138 7.48 -11.33 -17.27
C ARG A 138 8.10 -12.18 -16.15
N GLY A 139 8.93 -11.61 -15.30
CA GLY A 139 9.46 -12.28 -14.11
C GLY A 139 8.36 -12.74 -13.15
N ALA A 140 7.37 -11.87 -12.88
CA ALA A 140 6.21 -12.19 -12.04
C ALA A 140 5.42 -13.40 -12.60
N ARG A 141 5.16 -13.43 -13.92
CA ARG A 141 4.50 -14.58 -14.58
C ARG A 141 5.26 -15.87 -14.36
N THR A 142 6.59 -15.83 -14.47
CA THR A 142 7.44 -17.00 -14.24
C THR A 142 7.29 -17.53 -12.82
N LEU A 143 7.37 -16.69 -11.80
CA LEU A 143 7.25 -17.10 -10.40
C LEU A 143 5.85 -17.63 -10.07
N LEU A 144 4.79 -16.93 -10.47
CA LEU A 144 3.41 -17.35 -10.22
C LEU A 144 3.07 -18.68 -10.93
N SER A 145 3.75 -19.00 -12.03
CA SER A 145 3.57 -20.26 -12.74
C SER A 145 4.17 -21.47 -12.00
N LEU A 146 5.11 -21.26 -11.07
CA LEU A 146 5.75 -22.34 -10.32
C LEU A 146 4.82 -22.98 -9.30
N MET A 147 3.96 -22.17 -8.64
CA MET A 147 3.05 -22.61 -7.58
C MET A 147 1.67 -21.94 -7.70
N PRO A 148 0.96 -22.12 -8.83
CA PRO A 148 -0.29 -21.40 -9.09
C PRO A 148 -1.39 -21.74 -8.06
N GLU A 149 -1.34 -22.92 -7.44
CA GLU A 149 -2.28 -23.34 -6.39
C GLU A 149 -2.12 -22.55 -5.08
N ARG A 150 -0.96 -21.90 -4.86
CA ARG A 150 -0.74 -21.02 -3.69
C ARG A 150 -1.36 -19.63 -3.87
N VAL A 151 -1.72 -19.25 -5.09
CA VAL A 151 -2.29 -17.96 -5.38
C VAL A 151 -3.66 -17.80 -4.69
N VAL A 152 -3.84 -16.70 -3.97
CA VAL A 152 -5.07 -16.41 -3.24
C VAL A 152 -6.12 -15.81 -4.18
N PRO A 153 -7.32 -16.43 -4.34
CA PRO A 153 -8.31 -16.02 -5.34
C PRO A 153 -8.77 -14.56 -5.22
N VAL A 154 -8.95 -14.02 -4.00
CA VAL A 154 -9.39 -12.64 -3.82
C VAL A 154 -8.33 -11.63 -4.26
N TRP A 155 -7.05 -11.91 -4.02
CA TRP A 155 -5.95 -11.07 -4.50
C TRP A 155 -5.75 -11.20 -6.00
N LEU A 156 -6.00 -12.39 -6.55
CA LEU A 156 -5.97 -12.62 -7.99
C LEU A 156 -7.02 -11.77 -8.72
N GLN A 157 -8.25 -11.75 -8.24
CA GLN A 157 -9.32 -10.92 -8.82
C GLN A 157 -8.93 -9.43 -8.77
N SER A 158 -8.39 -8.98 -7.65
CA SER A 158 -7.89 -7.60 -7.50
C SER A 158 -6.73 -7.30 -8.45
N ALA A 159 -5.79 -8.22 -8.62
CA ALA A 159 -4.65 -8.07 -9.53
C ALA A 159 -5.10 -7.95 -11.00
N ILE A 160 -6.05 -8.77 -11.43
CA ILE A 160 -6.63 -8.71 -12.77
C ILE A 160 -7.24 -7.32 -12.99
N LEU A 161 -8.16 -6.90 -12.10
CA LEU A 161 -8.83 -5.61 -12.20
C LEU A 161 -7.85 -4.43 -12.21
N GLN A 162 -6.87 -4.45 -11.30
CA GLN A 162 -5.86 -3.38 -11.20
C GLN A 162 -4.93 -3.36 -12.41
N SER A 163 -4.63 -4.50 -13.02
CA SER A 163 -3.83 -4.56 -14.26
C SER A 163 -4.60 -3.97 -15.44
N GLU A 164 -5.89 -4.29 -15.60
CA GLU A 164 -6.75 -3.74 -16.66
C GLU A 164 -6.93 -2.23 -16.52
N ILE A 165 -7.27 -1.75 -15.32
CA ILE A 165 -7.38 -0.31 -15.02
C ILE A 165 -6.04 0.37 -15.23
N GLY A 166 -4.95 -0.23 -14.78
CA GLY A 166 -3.59 0.27 -14.90
C GLY A 166 -3.13 0.38 -16.35
N ALA A 167 -3.44 -0.60 -17.20
CA ALA A 167 -3.17 -0.52 -18.62
C ALA A 167 -3.88 0.68 -19.27
N GLY A 168 -5.15 0.91 -18.91
CA GLY A 168 -5.91 2.09 -19.34
C GLY A 168 -5.30 3.40 -18.85
N PHE A 169 -4.86 3.45 -17.60
CA PHE A 169 -4.18 4.61 -17.02
C PHE A 169 -2.88 4.91 -17.75
N ILE A 170 -1.99 3.93 -17.95
CA ILE A 170 -0.70 4.11 -18.63
C ILE A 170 -0.90 4.57 -20.08
N ARG A 171 -1.86 3.99 -20.84
CA ARG A 171 -2.18 4.45 -22.21
C ARG A 171 -2.56 5.93 -22.28
N ASN A 172 -3.24 6.43 -21.25
CA ASN A 172 -3.69 7.82 -21.20
C ASN A 172 -2.68 8.77 -20.50
N LEU A 173 -1.56 8.24 -19.99
CA LEU A 173 -0.58 8.99 -19.20
C LEU A 173 0.00 10.19 -19.96
N GLY A 174 0.15 10.08 -21.27
CA GLY A 174 0.61 11.18 -22.14
C GLY A 174 -0.26 12.44 -22.11
N ARG A 175 -1.50 12.35 -21.60
CA ARG A 175 -2.44 13.48 -21.45
C ARG A 175 -2.38 14.10 -20.05
N HIS A 176 -1.64 13.51 -19.13
CA HIS A 176 -1.54 14.02 -17.76
C HIS A 176 -0.80 15.38 -17.76
N PRO A 177 -1.27 16.40 -16.99
CA PRO A 177 -0.64 17.73 -16.97
C PRO A 177 0.85 17.69 -16.71
N LEU A 178 1.31 16.93 -15.72
CA LEU A 178 2.74 16.79 -15.41
C LEU A 178 3.54 16.27 -16.62
N ILE A 179 3.01 15.33 -17.39
CA ILE A 179 3.68 14.79 -18.58
C ILE A 179 3.73 15.87 -19.68
N THR A 180 2.62 16.55 -19.94
CA THR A 180 2.55 17.59 -20.97
C THR A 180 3.40 18.82 -20.63
N GLU A 181 3.55 19.18 -19.37
CA GLU A 181 4.33 20.32 -18.91
C GLU A 181 5.82 20.03 -18.81
N LYS A 182 6.18 18.85 -18.27
CA LYS A 182 7.58 18.50 -17.99
C LYS A 182 8.31 17.90 -19.18
N PHE A 183 7.62 17.20 -20.10
CA PHE A 183 8.27 16.53 -21.23
C PHE A 183 8.18 17.37 -22.50
N THR A 184 9.34 17.73 -23.06
CA THR A 184 9.45 18.54 -24.28
C THR A 184 8.81 17.86 -25.50
N ASN A 185 8.78 16.53 -25.54
CA ASN A 185 8.16 15.77 -26.61
C ASN A 185 7.47 14.51 -26.07
N PRO A 186 6.22 14.61 -25.55
CA PRO A 186 5.46 13.48 -25.04
C PRO A 186 5.29 12.36 -26.06
N ALA A 187 5.24 12.66 -27.37
CA ALA A 187 5.11 11.65 -28.40
C ALA A 187 6.27 10.65 -28.43
N ARG A 188 7.47 11.04 -27.97
CA ARG A 188 8.62 10.12 -27.85
C ARG A 188 8.45 9.09 -26.74
N LEU A 189 7.47 9.29 -25.84
CA LEU A 189 7.14 8.34 -24.77
C LEU A 189 6.06 7.35 -25.20
N GLN A 190 5.43 7.55 -26.36
CA GLN A 190 4.27 6.76 -26.75
C GLN A 190 4.59 5.26 -26.79
N SER A 191 5.74 4.86 -27.34
CA SER A 191 6.15 3.45 -27.32
C SER A 191 6.31 2.89 -25.91
N LEU A 192 6.80 3.68 -24.94
CA LEU A 192 6.92 3.24 -23.55
C LEU A 192 5.55 3.08 -22.90
N PHE A 193 4.61 3.96 -23.18
CA PHE A 193 3.23 3.81 -22.72
C PHE A 193 2.56 2.58 -23.33
N ASP A 194 2.77 2.36 -24.63
CA ASP A 194 2.21 1.22 -25.35
C ASP A 194 2.80 -0.10 -24.82
N ASP A 195 4.14 -0.18 -24.67
CA ASP A 195 4.83 -1.37 -24.18
C ASP A 195 4.42 -1.70 -22.73
N ALA A 196 4.40 -0.71 -21.85
CA ALA A 196 4.02 -0.91 -20.44
C ALA A 196 2.54 -1.26 -20.28
N SER A 197 1.64 -0.61 -21.04
CA SER A 197 0.22 -0.93 -21.00
C SER A 197 -0.08 -2.31 -21.58
N HIS A 198 0.60 -2.70 -22.66
CA HIS A 198 0.48 -4.03 -23.25
C HIS A 198 0.95 -5.12 -22.27
N ALA A 199 2.07 -4.89 -21.58
CA ALA A 199 2.56 -5.82 -20.57
C ALA A 199 1.56 -6.02 -19.41
N LEU A 200 0.84 -4.98 -19.01
CA LEU A 200 -0.23 -5.07 -18.01
C LEU A 200 -1.46 -5.84 -18.55
N ASP A 201 -1.85 -5.60 -19.80
CA ASP A 201 -2.94 -6.37 -20.45
C ASP A 201 -2.55 -7.86 -20.57
N GLU A 202 -1.31 -8.17 -20.97
CA GLU A 202 -0.80 -9.53 -21.02
C GLU A 202 -0.75 -10.20 -19.64
N PHE A 203 -0.39 -9.43 -18.60
CA PHE A 203 -0.38 -9.94 -17.23
C PHE A 203 -1.79 -10.25 -16.73
N ALA A 204 -2.76 -9.36 -16.96
CA ALA A 204 -4.17 -9.62 -16.66
C ALA A 204 -4.67 -10.88 -17.38
N HIS A 205 -4.37 -11.00 -18.68
CA HIS A 205 -4.75 -12.18 -19.48
C HIS A 205 -4.13 -13.48 -18.94
N PHE A 206 -2.84 -13.46 -18.61
CA PHE A 206 -2.15 -14.59 -17.98
C PHE A 206 -2.82 -15.00 -16.66
N LEU A 207 -3.12 -14.04 -15.80
CA LEU A 207 -3.80 -14.29 -14.53
C LEU A 207 -5.17 -14.94 -14.75
N GLN A 208 -5.94 -14.46 -15.74
CA GLN A 208 -7.27 -14.99 -16.07
C GLN A 208 -7.20 -16.41 -16.68
N GLN A 209 -6.28 -16.64 -17.60
CA GLN A 209 -6.28 -17.88 -18.40
C GLN A 209 -5.44 -19.00 -17.78
N ASP A 210 -4.30 -18.65 -17.18
CA ASP A 210 -3.32 -19.67 -16.74
C ASP A 210 -3.35 -19.90 -15.22
N ILE A 211 -3.76 -18.90 -14.42
CA ILE A 211 -3.72 -18.98 -12.96
C ILE A 211 -5.11 -19.19 -12.35
N ALA A 212 -6.15 -18.51 -12.83
CA ALA A 212 -7.45 -18.43 -12.14
C ALA A 212 -8.09 -19.81 -11.85
N HIS A 213 -7.95 -20.76 -12.74
CA HIS A 213 -8.52 -22.09 -12.57
C HIS A 213 -7.69 -23.03 -11.66
N LYS A 214 -6.51 -22.58 -11.22
CA LYS A 214 -5.60 -23.34 -10.34
C LYS A 214 -5.51 -22.70 -8.96
N ALA A 215 -5.80 -21.40 -8.85
CA ALA A 215 -5.67 -20.63 -7.61
C ALA A 215 -6.58 -21.20 -6.51
N ALA A 216 -5.98 -21.64 -5.42
CA ALA A 216 -6.66 -22.28 -4.29
C ALA A 216 -6.06 -21.85 -2.94
N GLY A 217 -5.17 -20.85 -2.94
CA GLY A 217 -4.56 -20.33 -1.72
C GLY A 217 -5.58 -19.69 -0.79
N ASP A 218 -5.35 -19.83 0.51
CA ASP A 218 -6.17 -19.20 1.54
C ASP A 218 -5.56 -17.85 1.93
N PHE A 219 -6.38 -16.81 2.07
CA PHE A 219 -5.93 -15.52 2.60
C PHE A 219 -5.80 -15.55 4.13
N ALA A 220 -6.51 -16.46 4.80
CA ALA A 220 -6.44 -16.59 6.26
C ALA A 220 -5.03 -17.01 6.68
N VAL A 221 -4.51 -16.31 7.68
CA VAL A 221 -3.16 -16.54 8.20
C VAL A 221 -3.13 -17.50 9.38
N GLY A 222 -4.30 -17.91 9.91
CA GLY A 222 -4.45 -18.70 11.11
C GLY A 222 -4.43 -17.87 12.40
N GLU A 223 -4.97 -18.46 13.47
CA GLU A 223 -5.18 -17.77 14.76
C GLU A 223 -3.86 -17.34 15.40
N ASP A 224 -2.86 -18.22 15.45
CA ASP A 224 -1.57 -17.92 16.10
C ASP A 224 -0.86 -16.72 15.43
N ARG A 225 -0.87 -16.69 14.08
CA ARG A 225 -0.28 -15.57 13.36
C ARG A 225 -1.10 -14.30 13.49
N PHE A 226 -2.43 -14.40 13.46
CA PHE A 226 -3.32 -13.25 13.65
C PHE A 226 -3.12 -12.63 15.03
N ASN A 227 -3.05 -13.44 16.09
CA ASN A 227 -2.75 -12.98 17.44
C ASN A 227 -1.39 -12.32 17.55
N ARG A 228 -0.36 -12.88 16.91
CA ARG A 228 0.97 -12.26 16.82
C ARG A 228 0.92 -10.90 16.13
N LEU A 229 0.18 -10.77 15.03
CA LEU A 229 0.03 -9.49 14.33
C LEU A 229 -0.73 -8.44 15.16
N LEU A 230 -1.71 -8.85 15.98
CA LEU A 230 -2.38 -7.93 16.91
C LEU A 230 -1.38 -7.31 17.89
N VAL A 231 -0.49 -8.11 18.44
CA VAL A 231 0.54 -7.65 19.39
C VAL A 231 1.67 -6.91 18.66
N GLU A 232 2.31 -7.55 17.68
CA GLU A 232 3.54 -7.03 17.06
C GLU A 232 3.28 -5.85 16.11
N ASN A 233 2.23 -5.92 15.28
CA ASN A 233 1.97 -4.89 14.26
C ASN A 233 1.01 -3.80 14.71
N HIS A 234 0.04 -4.15 15.56
CA HIS A 234 -0.99 -3.22 16.02
C HIS A 234 -0.83 -2.77 17.47
N PHE A 235 0.13 -3.33 18.21
CA PHE A 235 0.38 -3.03 19.63
C PHE A 235 -0.89 -3.21 20.49
N LEU A 236 -1.72 -4.20 20.16
CA LEU A 236 -2.96 -4.52 20.87
C LEU A 236 -2.76 -5.76 21.73
N ASP A 237 -3.05 -5.63 23.02
CA ASP A 237 -3.02 -6.73 23.98
C ASP A 237 -4.40 -7.41 24.03
N VAL A 238 -4.83 -7.95 22.89
CA VAL A 238 -6.07 -8.70 22.72
C VAL A 238 -5.84 -9.87 21.77
N ASP A 239 -6.60 -10.95 21.93
CA ASP A 239 -6.57 -12.09 21.00
C ASP A 239 -7.68 -12.01 19.93
N ALA A 240 -7.67 -12.99 19.01
CA ALA A 240 -8.63 -13.07 17.91
C ALA A 240 -10.08 -13.20 18.40
N ASN A 241 -10.31 -13.91 19.51
CA ASN A 241 -11.66 -14.13 20.06
C ASN A 241 -12.19 -12.86 20.73
N GLU A 242 -11.34 -12.15 21.47
CA GLU A 242 -11.67 -10.85 22.05
C GLU A 242 -11.96 -9.80 20.96
N MET A 243 -11.15 -9.79 19.89
CA MET A 243 -11.37 -8.92 18.74
C MET A 243 -12.69 -9.24 18.02
N LEU A 244 -13.02 -10.53 17.85
CA LEU A 244 -14.29 -10.96 17.27
C LEU A 244 -15.48 -10.50 18.14
N ALA A 245 -15.42 -10.76 19.45
CA ALA A 245 -16.48 -10.35 20.37
C ALA A 245 -16.68 -8.82 20.39
N PHE A 246 -15.60 -8.06 20.34
CA PHE A 246 -15.65 -6.60 20.20
C PHE A 246 -16.32 -6.18 18.87
N GLY A 247 -15.94 -6.82 17.77
CA GLY A 247 -16.51 -6.55 16.44
C GLY A 247 -18.00 -6.85 16.37
N GLU A 248 -18.46 -7.97 16.91
CA GLU A 248 -19.88 -8.34 16.97
C GLU A 248 -20.70 -7.33 17.79
N LYS A 249 -20.18 -6.93 18.95
CA LYS A 249 -20.81 -5.89 19.79
C LYS A 249 -20.91 -4.56 19.03
N LEU A 250 -19.82 -4.09 18.45
CA LEU A 250 -19.77 -2.82 17.71
C LEU A 250 -20.72 -2.85 16.52
N PHE A 251 -20.79 -3.98 15.79
CA PHE A 251 -21.72 -4.15 14.68
C PHE A 251 -23.17 -4.02 15.14
N ALA A 252 -23.55 -4.71 16.23
CA ALA A 252 -24.91 -4.65 16.76
C ALA A 252 -25.30 -3.23 17.27
N GLU A 253 -24.38 -2.55 17.94
CA GLU A 253 -24.57 -1.16 18.38
C GLU A 253 -24.75 -0.21 17.19
N THR A 254 -23.85 -0.30 16.20
CA THR A 254 -23.91 0.54 15.00
C THR A 254 -25.17 0.29 14.16
N GLU A 255 -25.61 -0.99 14.04
CA GLU A 255 -26.85 -1.32 13.36
C GLU A 255 -28.06 -0.72 14.09
N SER A 256 -28.09 -0.78 15.42
CA SER A 256 -29.13 -0.18 16.24
C SER A 256 -29.17 1.34 16.08
N GLU A 257 -28.02 2.01 16.12
CA GLU A 257 -27.89 3.45 15.89
C GLU A 257 -28.37 3.86 14.49
N LEU A 258 -27.96 3.09 13.46
CA LEU A 258 -28.38 3.32 12.08
C LEU A 258 -29.92 3.25 11.94
N LYS A 259 -30.53 2.24 12.55
CA LYS A 259 -32.01 2.10 12.57
C LYS A 259 -32.67 3.27 13.28
N ALA A 260 -32.15 3.69 14.43
CA ALA A 260 -32.67 4.83 15.18
C ALA A 260 -32.54 6.16 14.40
N GLN A 261 -31.41 6.36 13.72
CA GLN A 261 -31.19 7.52 12.86
C GLN A 261 -32.17 7.52 11.67
N ALA A 262 -32.34 6.39 10.99
CA ALA A 262 -33.27 6.27 9.87
C ALA A 262 -34.71 6.58 10.32
N GLU A 263 -35.17 6.04 11.44
CA GLU A 263 -36.49 6.31 12.01
C GLU A 263 -36.66 7.80 12.39
N SER A 264 -35.61 8.46 12.90
CA SER A 264 -35.66 9.89 13.21
C SER A 264 -35.73 10.80 11.96
N MET A 265 -35.21 10.33 10.84
CA MET A 265 -35.27 11.06 9.57
C MET A 265 -36.59 10.87 8.83
N GLU A 266 -37.15 9.68 8.84
CA GLU A 266 -38.42 9.33 8.20
C GLU A 266 -39.01 8.10 8.91
N SER A 267 -40.10 8.30 9.66
CA SER A 267 -40.72 7.23 10.44
C SER A 267 -41.18 6.08 9.55
N GLY A 268 -40.79 4.85 9.92
CA GLY A 268 -41.09 3.62 9.17
C GLY A 268 -40.33 3.49 7.84
N ALA A 269 -39.29 4.31 7.62
CA ALA A 269 -38.53 4.25 6.38
C ALA A 269 -37.71 2.95 6.24
N ASP A 270 -37.76 2.37 5.05
CA ASP A 270 -36.75 1.41 4.64
C ASP A 270 -35.39 2.11 4.45
N ILE A 271 -34.35 1.60 5.14
CA ILE A 271 -33.00 2.20 5.12
C ILE A 271 -32.44 2.30 3.71
N SER A 272 -32.66 1.28 2.85
CA SER A 272 -32.19 1.29 1.48
C SER A 272 -32.87 2.40 0.65
N ALA A 273 -34.16 2.58 0.81
CA ALA A 273 -34.93 3.64 0.14
C ALA A 273 -34.48 5.03 0.63
N LEU A 274 -34.19 5.18 1.92
CA LEU A 274 -33.68 6.43 2.50
C LEU A 274 -32.28 6.75 1.97
N LEU A 275 -31.39 5.77 1.88
CA LEU A 275 -30.07 5.94 1.30
C LEU A 275 -30.13 6.36 -0.18
N GLU A 276 -31.04 5.80 -0.97
CA GLU A 276 -31.23 6.22 -2.36
C GLU A 276 -31.74 7.68 -2.47
N LYS A 277 -32.59 8.13 -1.54
CA LYS A 277 -33.00 9.54 -1.47
C LYS A 277 -31.81 10.44 -1.13
N ILE A 278 -30.93 10.02 -0.20
CA ILE A 278 -29.75 10.77 0.20
C ILE A 278 -28.73 10.83 -0.94
N ARG A 279 -28.49 9.72 -1.63
CA ARG A 279 -27.57 9.64 -2.78
C ARG A 279 -27.94 10.61 -3.91
N LYS A 280 -29.21 10.90 -4.08
CA LYS A 280 -29.68 11.90 -5.06
C LYS A 280 -29.42 13.36 -4.64
N LYS A 281 -29.03 13.62 -3.38
CA LYS A 281 -28.71 14.95 -2.87
C LYS A 281 -27.25 15.30 -3.06
N HIS A 282 -26.83 15.46 -4.30
CA HIS A 282 -25.46 15.84 -4.67
C HIS A 282 -25.49 17.07 -5.61
N PRO A 283 -24.43 17.86 -5.66
CA PRO A 283 -24.33 18.93 -6.66
C PRO A 283 -24.21 18.35 -8.08
N GLU A 284 -24.63 19.13 -9.07
CA GLU A 284 -24.40 18.80 -10.47
C GLU A 284 -22.89 18.70 -10.75
N PRO A 285 -22.46 17.86 -11.73
CA PRO A 285 -21.04 17.59 -12.00
C PRO A 285 -20.21 18.85 -12.24
N ASP A 286 -20.74 19.85 -12.93
CA ASP A 286 -20.10 21.13 -13.21
C ASP A 286 -19.91 22.02 -11.97
N ARG A 287 -20.71 21.81 -10.92
CA ARG A 287 -20.64 22.55 -9.64
C ARG A 287 -19.89 21.80 -8.54
N LEU A 288 -19.45 20.57 -8.81
CA LEU A 288 -18.86 19.70 -7.79
C LEU A 288 -17.63 20.34 -7.14
N LEU A 289 -16.66 20.81 -7.93
CA LEU A 289 -15.42 21.40 -7.41
C LEU A 289 -15.66 22.68 -6.61
N ASP A 290 -16.58 23.52 -7.07
CA ASP A 290 -16.90 24.77 -6.34
C ASP A 290 -17.62 24.48 -5.02
N THR A 291 -18.49 23.48 -5.01
CA THR A 291 -19.14 23.02 -3.77
C THR A 291 -18.10 22.49 -2.78
N TYR A 292 -17.14 21.66 -3.23
CA TYR A 292 -16.04 21.18 -2.38
C TYR A 292 -15.21 22.34 -1.83
N ARG A 293 -14.80 23.29 -2.67
CA ARG A 293 -14.04 24.48 -2.23
C ARG A 293 -14.79 25.29 -1.19
N GLN A 294 -16.09 25.44 -1.36
CA GLN A 294 -16.93 26.14 -0.40
C GLN A 294 -16.97 25.39 0.95
N ARG A 295 -17.24 24.07 0.93
CA ARG A 295 -17.30 23.25 2.14
C ARG A 295 -15.96 23.22 2.89
N MET A 296 -14.85 23.12 2.18
CA MET A 296 -13.51 23.22 2.79
C MET A 296 -13.28 24.57 3.49
N ARG A 297 -13.70 25.67 2.87
CA ARG A 297 -13.61 26.99 3.51
C ARG A 297 -14.51 27.12 4.75
N GLU A 298 -15.71 26.56 4.70
CA GLU A 298 -16.63 26.53 5.84
C GLU A 298 -16.04 25.71 7.00
N ALA A 299 -15.51 24.52 6.70
CA ALA A 299 -14.83 23.66 7.68
C ALA A 299 -13.62 24.38 8.31
N HIS A 300 -12.75 24.99 7.50
CA HIS A 300 -11.58 25.73 7.99
C HIS A 300 -11.99 26.90 8.92
N LYS A 301 -13.02 27.69 8.54
CA LYS A 301 -13.55 28.74 9.40
C LYS A 301 -14.12 28.22 10.73
N TRP A 302 -14.74 27.04 10.67
CA TRP A 302 -15.28 26.40 11.87
C TRP A 302 -14.16 25.96 12.81
N LEU A 303 -13.08 25.32 12.27
CA LEU A 303 -11.91 24.93 13.04
C LEU A 303 -11.21 26.12 13.69
N GLN A 304 -11.00 27.22 12.93
CA GLN A 304 -10.44 28.45 13.47
C GLN A 304 -11.28 29.05 14.59
N LYS A 305 -12.63 29.07 14.40
CA LYS A 305 -13.56 29.62 15.42
C LYS A 305 -13.51 28.81 16.73
N HIS A 306 -13.18 27.53 16.68
CA HIS A 306 -13.12 26.65 17.84
C HIS A 306 -11.67 26.39 18.32
N GLU A 307 -10.71 27.16 17.81
CA GLU A 307 -9.29 27.09 18.18
C GLU A 307 -8.68 25.70 18.09
N LEU A 308 -9.11 24.92 17.07
CA LEU A 308 -8.62 23.56 16.81
C LEU A 308 -7.46 23.52 15.82
N VAL A 309 -7.16 24.63 15.15
CA VAL A 309 -6.03 24.88 14.23
C VAL A 309 -5.64 26.34 14.27
#